data_58fa43ca47e2452553180e6782eb0ddb
#
_entry.id   58fa43ca47e2452553180e6782eb0ddb
#
_cell.length_a   1.000
_cell.length_b   1.000
_cell.length_c   1.000
_cell.angle_alpha   90.00
_cell.angle_beta   90.00
_cell.angle_gamma   90.00
#
_symmetry.space_group_name_H-M   'P 1'
#
loop_
_entity.id
_entity.type
_entity.pdbx_description
1 polymer ?
#
loop_
_entity_poly.entity_id
_entity_poly.type
_entity_poly.pdbx_seq_one_letter_code
_entity_poly.pdbx_strand_id
1 'polypeptide(L)'
;MENFIAHLKEVIPEKDSLKLVKKEAENYYKQHSLDECFATGLELYQSENFQIQEVGVFLVGYAACKNTSALSFLKDTVSQHKSWKVQEILAMAFDNYCKIIGYETAIPVIKEWLKSDCA
;
A
#
# COMPACT_ATOMS: atom_id res chain seq x y z
N MET A 1 -9.96 -6.46 -13.25
CA MET A 1 -9.78 -5.26 -12.40
C MET A 1 -11.10 -4.62 -12.00
N GLU A 2 -11.97 -4.35 -12.92
CA GLU A 2 -13.28 -3.79 -12.62
C GLU A 2 -14.07 -4.64 -11.63
N ASN A 3 -13.94 -5.95 -11.72
CA ASN A 3 -14.62 -6.88 -10.82
C ASN A 3 -14.11 -6.75 -9.38
N PHE A 4 -12.82 -6.53 -9.19
CA PHE A 4 -12.25 -6.34 -7.86
C PHE A 4 -12.69 -5.00 -7.28
N ILE A 5 -12.67 -3.94 -8.08
CA ILE A 5 -13.13 -2.63 -7.63
C ILE A 5 -14.61 -2.69 -7.23
N ALA A 6 -15.45 -3.35 -8.02
CA ALA A 6 -16.86 -3.53 -7.70
C ALA A 6 -17.05 -4.30 -6.39
N HIS A 7 -16.25 -5.37 -6.20
CA HIS A 7 -16.25 -6.13 -4.95
C HIS A 7 -15.89 -5.25 -3.75
N LEU A 8 -14.84 -4.44 -3.88
CA LEU A 8 -14.42 -3.54 -2.80
C LEU A 8 -15.52 -2.52 -2.45
N LYS A 9 -16.20 -2.00 -3.46
CA LYS A 9 -17.30 -1.06 -3.24
C LYS A 9 -18.49 -1.69 -2.52
N GLU A 10 -18.68 -3.00 -2.70
CA GLU A 10 -19.74 -3.73 -1.99
C GLU A 10 -19.39 -4.02 -0.54
N VAL A 11 -18.16 -4.46 -0.29
CA VAL A 11 -17.78 -4.98 1.02
C VAL A 11 -17.22 -3.92 1.97
N ILE A 12 -16.70 -2.81 1.43
CA ILE A 12 -16.16 -1.73 2.23
C ILE A 12 -17.22 -0.63 2.33
N PRO A 13 -17.78 -0.38 3.53
CA PRO A 13 -18.81 0.65 3.70
C PRO A 13 -18.23 2.06 3.53
N GLU A 14 -19.09 3.04 3.34
CA GLU A 14 -18.68 4.44 3.18
C GLU A 14 -17.95 4.98 4.42
N LYS A 15 -18.24 4.42 5.58
CA LYS A 15 -17.56 4.80 6.82
C LYS A 15 -16.15 4.25 6.82
N ASP A 16 -15.25 4.96 7.50
CA ASP A 16 -13.87 4.54 7.66
C ASP A 16 -13.80 3.13 8.26
N SER A 17 -13.28 2.18 7.51
CA SER A 17 -13.26 0.76 7.86
C SER A 17 -11.89 0.15 7.63
N LEU A 18 -10.89 0.64 8.35
CA LEU A 18 -9.51 0.20 8.23
C LEU A 18 -9.38 -1.33 8.31
N LYS A 19 -10.12 -1.96 9.22
CA LYS A 19 -10.06 -3.41 9.39
C LYS A 19 -10.43 -4.15 8.11
N LEU A 20 -11.48 -3.69 7.41
CA LEU A 20 -11.90 -4.30 6.15
C LEU A 20 -10.91 -3.98 5.02
N VAL A 21 -10.38 -2.77 4.98
CA VAL A 21 -9.34 -2.39 4.02
C VAL A 21 -8.14 -3.33 4.14
N LYS A 22 -7.63 -3.53 5.36
CA LYS A 22 -6.50 -4.42 5.60
C LYS A 22 -6.82 -5.86 5.21
N LYS A 23 -8.00 -6.33 5.58
CA LYS A 23 -8.43 -7.71 5.29
C LYS A 23 -8.50 -7.96 3.79
N GLU A 24 -9.09 -7.03 3.03
CA GLU A 24 -9.22 -7.20 1.59
C GLU A 24 -7.86 -7.16 0.88
N ALA A 25 -6.96 -6.30 1.32
CA ALA A 25 -5.60 -6.26 0.78
C ALA A 25 -4.87 -7.58 1.06
N GLU A 26 -4.97 -8.10 2.28
CA GLU A 26 -4.33 -9.35 2.66
C GLU A 26 -4.90 -10.53 1.87
N ASN A 27 -6.22 -10.59 1.70
CA ASN A 27 -6.85 -11.66 0.91
C ASN A 27 -6.38 -11.65 -0.53
N TYR A 28 -6.26 -10.47 -1.13
CA TYR A 28 -5.74 -10.35 -2.50
C TYR A 28 -4.28 -10.83 -2.57
N TYR A 29 -3.47 -10.37 -1.64
CA TYR A 29 -2.06 -10.75 -1.57
C TYR A 29 -1.87 -12.27 -1.48
N LYS A 30 -2.72 -12.96 -0.72
CA LYS A 30 -2.62 -14.41 -0.56
C LYS A 30 -2.97 -15.19 -1.83
N GLN A 31 -3.72 -14.59 -2.73
CA GLN A 31 -4.25 -15.27 -3.93
C GLN A 31 -3.58 -14.84 -5.22
N HIS A 32 -2.69 -13.85 -5.20
CA HIS A 32 -2.10 -13.28 -6.41
C HIS A 32 -0.59 -13.10 -6.24
N SER A 33 0.11 -12.99 -7.37
CA SER A 33 1.55 -12.74 -7.35
C SER A 33 1.84 -11.31 -6.88
N LEU A 34 3.10 -11.05 -6.51
CA LEU A 34 3.52 -9.71 -6.13
C LEU A 34 3.45 -8.74 -7.29
N ASP A 35 3.71 -9.22 -8.52
CA ASP A 35 3.56 -8.38 -9.71
C ASP A 35 2.11 -7.95 -9.91
N GLU A 36 1.17 -8.86 -9.69
CA GLU A 36 -0.25 -8.54 -9.74
C GLU A 36 -0.64 -7.57 -8.63
N CYS A 37 -0.10 -7.76 -7.44
CA CYS A 37 -0.34 -6.83 -6.32
C CYS A 37 0.11 -5.42 -6.68
N PHE A 38 1.28 -5.28 -7.32
CA PHE A 38 1.78 -3.99 -7.72
C PHE A 38 0.89 -3.35 -8.79
N ALA A 39 0.59 -4.09 -9.84
CA ALA A 39 -0.26 -3.58 -10.93
C ALA A 39 -1.64 -3.16 -10.42
N THR A 40 -2.27 -4.02 -9.63
CA THR A 40 -3.58 -3.74 -9.06
C THR A 40 -3.52 -2.57 -8.07
N GLY A 41 -2.48 -2.53 -7.26
CA GLY A 41 -2.29 -1.43 -6.31
C GLY A 41 -2.17 -0.07 -6.99
N LEU A 42 -1.42 0.01 -8.09
CA LEU A 42 -1.30 1.25 -8.86
C LEU A 42 -2.65 1.70 -9.41
N GLU A 43 -3.45 0.76 -9.89
CA GLU A 43 -4.76 1.09 -10.45
C GLU A 43 -5.73 1.53 -9.37
N LEU A 44 -5.75 0.86 -8.23
CA LEU A 44 -6.62 1.24 -7.10
C LEU A 44 -6.24 2.62 -6.55
N TYR A 45 -4.95 2.96 -6.59
CA TYR A 45 -4.48 4.26 -6.11
C TYR A 45 -5.06 5.42 -6.93
N GLN A 46 -5.50 5.18 -8.16
CA GLN A 46 -6.12 6.19 -9.01
C GLN A 46 -7.59 6.44 -8.67
N SER A 47 -8.18 5.66 -7.76
CA SER A 47 -9.58 5.80 -7.39
C SER A 47 -9.82 7.10 -6.62
N GLU A 48 -11.00 7.68 -6.79
CA GLU A 48 -11.44 8.82 -6.01
C GLU A 48 -11.90 8.41 -4.60
N ASN A 49 -12.18 7.13 -4.40
CA ASN A 49 -12.58 6.59 -3.10
C ASN A 49 -11.33 6.33 -2.27
N PHE A 50 -11.18 7.06 -1.14
CA PHE A 50 -9.96 6.97 -0.34
C PHE A 50 -9.71 5.57 0.23
N GLN A 51 -10.76 4.82 0.56
CA GLN A 51 -10.59 3.46 1.10
C GLN A 51 -10.07 2.51 0.04
N ILE A 52 -10.50 2.67 -1.21
CA ILE A 52 -9.95 1.89 -2.33
C ILE A 52 -8.49 2.28 -2.57
N GLN A 53 -8.15 3.56 -2.48
CA GLN A 53 -6.75 4.00 -2.53
C GLN A 53 -5.92 3.34 -1.42
N GLU A 54 -6.47 3.22 -0.22
CA GLU A 54 -5.79 2.59 0.91
C GLU A 54 -5.50 1.11 0.64
N VAL A 55 -6.46 0.38 0.05
CA VAL A 55 -6.21 -1.01 -0.37
C VAL A 55 -5.05 -1.03 -1.36
N GLY A 56 -5.03 -0.11 -2.31
CA GLY A 56 -3.95 0.01 -3.29
C GLY A 56 -2.60 0.22 -2.62
N VAL A 57 -2.52 1.09 -1.62
CA VAL A 57 -1.28 1.35 -0.89
C VAL A 57 -0.77 0.09 -0.18
N PHE A 58 -1.67 -0.67 0.45
CA PHE A 58 -1.28 -1.93 1.08
C PHE A 58 -0.74 -2.93 0.07
N LEU A 59 -1.39 -3.04 -1.11
CA LEU A 59 -0.94 -3.97 -2.15
C LEU A 59 0.44 -3.59 -2.68
N VAL A 60 0.68 -2.30 -2.90
CA VAL A 60 2.01 -1.84 -3.32
C VAL A 60 3.03 -2.11 -2.21
N GLY A 61 2.62 -1.97 -0.96
CA GLY A 61 3.47 -2.29 0.20
C GLY A 61 3.92 -3.74 0.21
N TYR A 62 3.02 -4.68 -0.07
CA TYR A 62 3.39 -6.09 -0.19
C TYR A 62 4.38 -6.31 -1.34
N ALA A 63 4.12 -5.69 -2.49
CA ALA A 63 5.00 -5.83 -3.67
C ALA A 63 6.39 -5.25 -3.42
N ALA A 64 6.50 -4.23 -2.59
CA ALA A 64 7.77 -3.57 -2.28
C ALA A 64 8.81 -4.52 -1.68
N CYS A 65 8.36 -5.64 -1.11
CA CYS A 65 9.25 -6.63 -0.52
C CYS A 65 10.21 -7.24 -1.54
N LYS A 66 9.83 -7.27 -2.82
CA LYS A 66 10.65 -7.82 -3.90
C LYS A 66 10.76 -6.92 -5.13
N ASN A 67 10.13 -5.75 -5.10
CA ASN A 67 10.08 -4.88 -6.26
C ASN A 67 10.48 -3.46 -5.85
N THR A 68 11.65 -3.02 -6.32
CA THR A 68 12.17 -1.69 -5.99
C THR A 68 11.31 -0.57 -6.57
N SER A 69 10.64 -0.82 -7.70
CA SER A 69 9.73 0.17 -8.27
C SER A 69 8.52 0.40 -7.38
N ALA A 70 8.01 -0.66 -6.73
CA ALA A 70 6.93 -0.54 -5.78
C ALA A 70 7.35 0.27 -4.56
N LEU A 71 8.56 0.02 -4.05
CA LEU A 71 9.10 0.78 -2.93
C LEU A 71 9.27 2.25 -3.30
N SER A 72 9.79 2.53 -4.50
CA SER A 72 9.95 3.90 -4.99
C SER A 72 8.61 4.60 -5.12
N PHE A 73 7.58 3.90 -5.56
CA PHE A 73 6.23 4.47 -5.67
C PHE A 73 5.71 4.91 -4.30
N LEU A 74 5.88 4.08 -3.27
CA LEU A 74 5.48 4.44 -1.91
C LEU A 74 6.25 5.67 -1.44
N LYS A 75 7.55 5.67 -1.64
CA LYS A 75 8.43 6.74 -1.18
C LYS A 75 8.17 8.06 -1.93
N ASP A 76 8.07 8.01 -3.25
CA ASP A 76 8.08 9.22 -4.07
C ASP A 76 6.69 9.76 -4.38
N THR A 77 5.68 8.90 -4.45
CA THR A 77 4.32 9.29 -4.83
C THR A 77 3.38 9.30 -3.63
N VAL A 78 3.26 8.18 -2.94
CA VAL A 78 2.29 8.08 -1.83
C VAL A 78 2.69 8.99 -0.68
N SER A 79 3.99 9.13 -0.40
CA SER A 79 4.46 10.01 0.69
C SER A 79 4.10 11.48 0.45
N GLN A 80 3.82 11.86 -0.79
CA GLN A 80 3.43 13.23 -1.15
C GLN A 80 1.92 13.43 -1.16
N HIS A 81 1.14 12.40 -0.85
CA HIS A 81 -0.31 12.51 -0.83
C HIS A 81 -0.76 13.46 0.28
N LYS A 82 -1.72 14.32 -0.04
CA LYS A 82 -2.18 15.37 0.89
C LYS A 82 -3.07 14.84 2.02
N SER A 83 -3.71 13.69 1.82
CA SER A 83 -4.60 13.12 2.83
C SER A 83 -3.79 12.47 3.96
N TRP A 84 -4.02 12.90 5.20
CA TRP A 84 -3.37 12.28 6.35
C TRP A 84 -3.79 10.82 6.52
N LYS A 85 -4.99 10.46 6.06
CA LYS A 85 -5.46 9.08 6.11
C LYS A 85 -4.60 8.18 5.22
N VAL A 86 -4.25 8.64 4.03
CA VAL A 86 -3.37 7.89 3.13
C VAL A 86 -1.96 7.81 3.71
N GLN A 87 -1.49 8.88 4.35
CA GLN A 87 -0.19 8.87 5.02
C GLN A 87 -0.14 7.86 6.17
N GLU A 88 -1.23 7.74 6.92
CA GLU A 88 -1.34 6.76 7.99
C GLU A 88 -1.27 5.33 7.45
N ILE A 89 -1.95 5.07 6.33
CA ILE A 89 -1.90 3.77 5.66
C ILE A 89 -0.51 3.49 5.10
N LEU A 90 0.16 4.50 4.58
CA LEU A 90 1.55 4.35 4.13
C LEU A 90 2.45 3.85 5.27
N ALA A 91 2.29 4.42 6.46
CA ALA A 91 3.06 3.98 7.63
C ALA A 91 2.78 2.50 7.96
N MET A 92 1.53 2.08 7.89
CA MET A 92 1.14 0.69 8.12
C MET A 92 1.68 -0.25 7.05
N ALA A 93 1.62 0.15 5.78
CA ALA A 93 2.15 -0.64 4.67
C ALA A 93 3.65 -0.80 4.80
N PHE A 94 4.34 0.25 5.22
CA PHE A 94 5.78 0.19 5.45
C PHE A 94 6.14 -0.69 6.64
N ASP A 95 5.31 -0.69 7.69
CA ASP A 95 5.50 -1.60 8.82
C ASP A 95 5.38 -3.06 8.37
N ASN A 96 4.39 -3.38 7.53
CA ASN A 96 4.26 -4.72 6.95
C ASN A 96 5.49 -5.09 6.14
N TYR A 97 6.00 -4.15 5.34
CA TYR A 97 7.23 -4.33 4.57
C TYR A 97 8.39 -4.72 5.50
N CYS A 98 8.57 -3.97 6.59
CA CYS A 98 9.64 -4.25 7.54
C CYS A 98 9.50 -5.63 8.18
N LYS A 99 8.29 -6.04 8.50
CA LYS A 99 8.04 -7.35 9.10
C LYS A 99 8.35 -8.49 8.15
N ILE A 100 8.01 -8.32 6.86
CA ILE A 100 8.22 -9.35 5.84
C ILE A 100 9.69 -9.53 5.50
N ILE A 101 10.44 -8.44 5.28
CA ILE A 101 11.86 -8.52 4.91
C ILE A 101 12.80 -8.63 6.10
N GLY A 102 12.29 -8.39 7.31
CA GLY A 102 13.10 -8.34 8.52
C GLY A 102 13.65 -6.95 8.80
N TYR A 103 13.65 -6.55 10.06
CA TYR A 103 14.04 -5.20 10.44
C TYR A 103 15.49 -4.86 10.13
N GLU A 104 16.39 -5.84 10.25
CA GLU A 104 17.80 -5.64 9.92
C GLU A 104 17.99 -5.23 8.46
N THR A 105 17.25 -5.88 7.55
CA THR A 105 17.28 -5.55 6.12
C THR A 105 16.61 -4.21 5.84
N ALA A 106 15.59 -3.87 6.62
CA ALA A 106 14.84 -2.63 6.43
C ALA A 106 15.57 -1.39 6.93
N ILE A 107 16.47 -1.51 7.92
CA ILE A 107 17.15 -0.36 8.51
C ILE A 107 17.84 0.54 7.48
N PRO A 108 18.63 0.02 6.52
CA PRO A 108 19.25 0.88 5.50
C PRO A 108 18.22 1.62 4.65
N VAL A 109 17.10 0.97 4.34
CA VAL A 109 16.02 1.58 3.56
C VAL A 109 15.38 2.73 4.35
N ILE A 110 15.13 2.52 5.63
CA ILE A 110 14.57 3.54 6.52
C ILE A 110 15.50 4.75 6.60
N LYS A 111 16.79 4.53 6.77
CA LYS A 111 17.79 5.59 6.85
C LYS A 111 17.83 6.42 5.59
N GLU A 112 17.77 5.78 4.44
CA GLU A 112 17.76 6.47 3.16
C GLU A 112 16.47 7.28 2.97
N TRP A 113 15.34 6.71 3.38
CA TRP A 113 14.05 7.40 3.34
C TRP A 113 14.06 8.66 4.19
N LEU A 114 14.58 8.56 5.42
CA LEU A 114 14.66 9.70 6.33
C LEU A 114 15.55 10.82 5.78
N LYS A 115 16.64 10.46 5.09
CA LYS A 115 17.48 11.46 4.41
C LYS A 115 16.71 12.22 3.35
N SER A 116 15.87 11.54 2.59
CA SER A 116 15.04 12.17 1.56
C SER A 116 14.03 13.13 2.17
N ASP A 117 13.46 12.78 3.31
CA ASP A 117 12.48 13.61 3.99
C ASP A 117 13.10 14.85 4.64
N CYS A 118 14.35 14.77 4.99
CA CYS A 118 15.08 15.89 5.58
C CYS A 118 15.56 16.91 4.55
N ALA A 119 15.44 16.58 3.30
CA ALA A 119 15.81 17.49 2.20
C ALA A 119 14.71 18.54 1.89
#